data_7bec188699f10b21b899809d06e94385
#
_entry.id   7bec188699f10b21b899809d06e94385
#
_cell.length_a   1.000
_cell.length_b   1.000
_cell.length_c   1.000
_cell.angle_alpha   90.00
_cell.angle_beta   90.00
_cell.angle_gamma   90.00
#
_symmetry.space_group_name_H-M   'P 1'
#
loop_
_entity.id
_entity.type
_entity.pdbx_description
1 polymer ?
#
loop_
_entity_poly.entity_id
_entity_poly.type
_entity_poly.pdbx_seq_one_letter_code
_entity_poly.pdbx_strand_id
1 'polypeptide(L)'
;PKGGPDGGDGGRGGNVILRANPQFWTLIHLKYQKHIRAEHGEAGSGALCNGKAGKDVYLDVPLGTVAKDAETGEVLHEMVEPGEEYVLVKGGRGGLGNANFKSPTNQTPRYAQPGELGSEGWYILELKLLADVGLVGFPNAGKSTLLSTVSAAKPKIANYAFTTLEPSVGVVRYYDDQSFVMADIPGIIE
;
A
#
# COMPACT_ATOMS: atom_id res chain seq x y z
N PRO A 1 26.79 14.41 -43.70
CA PRO A 1 26.32 14.25 -42.32
C PRO A 1 25.95 12.81 -42.08
N LYS A 2 26.71 12.10 -41.28
CA LYS A 2 26.43 10.70 -40.91
C LYS A 2 25.49 10.72 -39.69
N GLY A 3 24.25 11.14 -39.86
CA GLY A 3 23.28 11.16 -38.78
C GLY A 3 22.19 10.10 -39.03
N GLY A 4 22.21 9.02 -38.27
CA GLY A 4 21.10 8.08 -38.15
C GLY A 4 20.16 8.50 -37.00
N PRO A 5 19.05 7.77 -36.78
CA PRO A 5 18.21 7.98 -35.63
C PRO A 5 19.02 7.63 -34.37
N ASP A 6 19.09 8.56 -33.45
CA ASP A 6 19.91 8.45 -32.23
C ASP A 6 19.14 8.74 -30.93
N GLY A 7 17.81 8.87 -31.02
CA GLY A 7 16.97 9.09 -29.85
C GLY A 7 16.88 7.84 -28.98
N GLY A 8 17.24 7.98 -27.70
CA GLY A 8 17.09 6.95 -26.68
C GLY A 8 15.64 6.84 -26.17
N ASP A 9 15.39 5.80 -25.39
CA ASP A 9 14.09 5.52 -24.80
C ASP A 9 13.79 6.39 -23.57
N GLY A 10 12.53 6.65 -23.31
CA GLY A 10 12.11 7.25 -22.05
C GLY A 10 12.22 6.26 -20.90
N GLY A 11 12.51 6.79 -19.69
CA GLY A 11 12.46 6.01 -18.47
C GLY A 11 11.03 5.66 -18.06
N ARG A 12 10.84 4.51 -17.41
CA ARG A 12 9.56 4.17 -16.78
C ARG A 12 9.24 5.12 -15.62
N GLY A 13 7.97 5.33 -15.31
CA GLY A 13 7.54 5.92 -14.06
C GLY A 13 7.80 4.98 -12.87
N GLY A 14 7.93 5.55 -11.67
CA GLY A 14 8.03 4.79 -10.43
C GLY A 14 6.69 4.16 -10.04
N ASN A 15 6.74 3.09 -9.28
CA ASN A 15 5.58 2.42 -8.70
C ASN A 15 5.32 2.94 -7.28
N VAL A 16 4.09 2.76 -6.79
CA VAL A 16 3.77 2.85 -5.37
C VAL A 16 3.64 1.44 -4.83
N ILE A 17 4.46 1.11 -3.84
CA ILE A 17 4.61 -0.25 -3.30
C ILE A 17 4.27 -0.23 -1.81
N LEU A 18 3.35 -1.10 -1.39
CA LEU A 18 3.14 -1.40 0.02
C LEU A 18 4.24 -2.36 0.48
N ARG A 19 4.82 -2.10 1.65
CA ARG A 19 5.80 -3.00 2.27
C ARG A 19 5.38 -3.30 3.70
N ALA A 20 5.20 -4.59 4.00
CA ALA A 20 4.86 -5.05 5.34
C ALA A 20 6.04 -4.90 6.29
N ASN A 21 5.91 -4.01 7.27
CA ASN A 21 6.94 -3.72 8.24
C ASN A 21 6.43 -4.03 9.66
N PRO A 22 6.97 -5.07 10.34
CA PRO A 22 6.53 -5.46 11.67
C PRO A 22 6.80 -4.42 12.75
N GLN A 23 7.60 -3.39 12.47
CA GLN A 23 7.84 -2.30 13.41
C GLN A 23 6.71 -1.26 13.44
N PHE A 24 5.82 -1.31 12.45
CA PHE A 24 4.64 -0.45 12.42
C PHE A 24 3.45 -1.15 13.06
N TRP A 25 2.76 -0.46 13.95
CA TRP A 25 1.58 -0.96 14.67
C TRP A 25 0.28 -0.29 14.22
N THR A 26 0.39 0.82 13.48
CA THR A 26 -0.76 1.62 13.06
C THR A 26 -0.52 2.22 11.68
N LEU A 27 -1.60 2.66 11.01
CA LEU A 27 -1.57 3.40 9.75
C LEU A 27 -1.58 4.93 9.95
N ILE A 28 -1.32 5.42 11.18
CA ILE A 28 -1.50 6.84 11.51
C ILE A 28 -0.58 7.77 10.70
N HIS A 29 0.61 7.31 10.35
CA HIS A 29 1.56 8.07 9.54
C HIS A 29 1.02 8.34 8.12
N LEU A 30 0.18 7.47 7.57
CA LEU A 30 -0.47 7.65 6.27
C LEU A 30 -1.70 8.56 6.33
N LYS A 31 -2.28 8.78 7.52
CA LYS A 31 -3.44 9.66 7.70
C LYS A 31 -3.20 11.09 7.21
N TYR A 32 -1.97 11.57 7.35
CA TYR A 32 -1.57 12.92 6.97
C TYR A 32 -0.99 12.98 5.55
N GLN A 33 -0.73 11.84 4.91
CA GLN A 33 -0.12 11.73 3.60
C GLN A 33 -1.11 11.14 2.58
N LYS A 34 -2.19 11.89 2.33
CA LYS A 34 -3.31 11.44 1.49
C LYS A 34 -2.97 11.31 0.00
N HIS A 35 -2.00 12.06 -0.47
CA HIS A 35 -1.58 12.06 -1.86
C HIS A 35 -0.16 11.55 -1.98
N ILE A 36 -0.02 10.40 -2.61
CA ILE A 36 1.25 9.73 -2.78
C ILE A 36 1.54 9.68 -4.27
N ARG A 37 2.73 10.14 -4.64
CA ARG A 37 3.16 10.16 -6.04
C ARG A 37 4.56 9.59 -6.14
N ALA A 38 4.74 8.63 -7.05
CA ALA A 38 6.05 8.17 -7.45
C ALA A 38 6.68 9.13 -8.47
N GLU A 39 7.98 9.06 -8.63
CA GLU A 39 8.71 9.91 -9.59
C GLU A 39 8.34 9.54 -11.02
N HIS A 40 8.25 10.56 -11.88
CA HIS A 40 8.12 10.36 -13.31
C HIS A 40 9.44 9.87 -13.90
N GLY A 41 9.38 9.07 -14.95
CA GLY A 41 10.55 8.78 -15.76
C GLY A 41 10.99 10.01 -16.57
N GLU A 42 12.27 10.10 -16.85
CA GLU A 42 12.85 11.15 -17.68
C GLU A 42 12.72 10.80 -19.16
N ALA A 43 12.66 11.82 -20.00
CA ALA A 43 12.67 11.61 -21.45
C ALA A 43 14.04 11.13 -21.91
N GLY A 44 14.06 10.27 -22.92
CA GLY A 44 15.31 9.93 -23.62
C GLY A 44 15.86 11.13 -24.40
N SER A 45 17.12 11.11 -24.69
CA SER A 45 17.82 12.16 -25.44
C SER A 45 18.62 11.58 -26.61
N GLY A 46 19.28 12.46 -27.37
CA GLY A 46 20.16 12.06 -28.47
C GLY A 46 21.33 11.18 -28.00
N ALA A 47 22.11 10.68 -28.99
CA ALA A 47 23.22 9.77 -28.77
C ALA A 47 22.84 8.45 -28.04
N LEU A 48 21.63 7.95 -28.28
CA LEU A 48 21.06 6.73 -27.66
C LEU A 48 20.99 6.76 -26.13
N CYS A 49 20.94 7.97 -25.56
CA CYS A 49 20.85 8.12 -24.11
C CYS A 49 19.40 7.89 -23.65
N ASN A 50 19.19 6.81 -22.91
CA ASN A 50 17.88 6.51 -22.31
C ASN A 50 17.61 7.43 -21.11
N GLY A 51 16.35 7.82 -20.97
CA GLY A 51 15.87 8.54 -19.79
C GLY A 51 15.96 7.70 -18.53
N LYS A 52 16.23 8.36 -17.40
CA LYS A 52 16.29 7.70 -16.10
C LYS A 52 14.90 7.22 -15.68
N ALA A 53 14.80 6.02 -15.12
CA ALA A 53 13.58 5.54 -14.51
C ALA A 53 13.23 6.35 -13.26
N GLY A 54 11.96 6.67 -13.08
CA GLY A 54 11.45 7.25 -11.84
C GLY A 54 11.61 6.27 -10.68
N LYS A 55 11.88 6.80 -9.50
CA LYS A 55 12.01 6.00 -8.28
C LYS A 55 10.67 5.51 -7.80
N ASP A 56 10.66 4.28 -7.33
CA ASP A 56 9.51 3.69 -6.64
C ASP A 56 9.35 4.33 -5.25
N VAL A 57 8.11 4.43 -4.79
CA VAL A 57 7.77 4.92 -3.45
C VAL A 57 7.28 3.74 -2.63
N TYR A 58 7.90 3.53 -1.48
CA TYR A 58 7.53 2.49 -0.53
C TYR A 58 6.69 3.08 0.59
N LEU A 59 5.56 2.43 0.85
CA LEU A 59 4.68 2.73 1.97
C LEU A 59 4.79 1.59 2.98
N ASP A 60 5.46 1.87 4.09
CA ASP A 60 5.53 0.91 5.17
C ASP A 60 4.18 0.80 5.87
N VAL A 61 3.66 -0.40 5.96
CA VAL A 61 2.38 -0.71 6.60
C VAL A 61 2.55 -1.86 7.58
N PRO A 62 1.76 -1.91 8.67
CA PRO A 62 1.79 -3.04 9.59
C PRO A 62 1.29 -4.33 8.94
N LEU A 63 1.67 -5.46 9.53
CA LEU A 63 1.08 -6.77 9.19
C LEU A 63 -0.43 -6.75 9.42
N GLY A 64 -1.19 -7.46 8.60
CA GLY A 64 -2.66 -7.47 8.64
C GLY A 64 -3.30 -6.25 7.95
N THR A 65 -2.51 -5.45 7.23
CA THR A 65 -3.07 -4.38 6.40
C THR A 65 -3.68 -4.95 5.13
N VAL A 66 -4.94 -4.60 4.88
CA VAL A 66 -5.69 -4.95 3.67
C VAL A 66 -5.79 -3.73 2.77
N ALA A 67 -5.36 -3.87 1.54
CA ALA A 67 -5.56 -2.87 0.50
C ALA A 67 -6.84 -3.18 -0.28
N LYS A 68 -7.72 -2.20 -0.40
CA LYS A 68 -8.97 -2.28 -1.17
C LYS A 68 -9.02 -1.15 -2.19
N ASP A 69 -9.62 -1.45 -3.32
CA ASP A 69 -10.03 -0.41 -4.26
C ASP A 69 -11.17 0.41 -3.64
N ALA A 70 -11.06 1.74 -3.66
CA ALA A 70 -12.05 2.61 -3.02
C ALA A 70 -13.34 2.75 -3.84
N GLU A 71 -13.30 2.49 -5.14
CA GLU A 71 -14.45 2.60 -6.04
C GLU A 71 -15.27 1.31 -6.05
N THR A 72 -14.59 0.16 -6.13
CA THR A 72 -15.26 -1.15 -6.20
C THR A 72 -15.45 -1.81 -4.84
N GLY A 73 -14.64 -1.43 -3.82
CA GLY A 73 -14.57 -2.09 -2.53
C GLY A 73 -13.88 -3.45 -2.57
N GLU A 74 -13.34 -3.85 -3.73
CA GLU A 74 -12.66 -5.13 -3.90
C GLU A 74 -11.36 -5.18 -3.09
N VAL A 75 -11.11 -6.32 -2.44
CA VAL A 75 -9.85 -6.59 -1.76
C VAL A 75 -8.79 -6.91 -2.79
N LEU A 76 -7.78 -6.07 -2.88
CA LEU A 76 -6.67 -6.25 -3.81
C LEU A 76 -5.58 -7.15 -3.22
N HIS A 77 -5.23 -6.91 -1.97
CA HIS A 77 -4.18 -7.68 -1.30
C HIS A 77 -4.25 -7.53 0.22
N GLU A 78 -3.78 -8.54 0.94
CA GLU A 78 -3.60 -8.53 2.40
C GLU A 78 -2.14 -8.82 2.73
N MET A 79 -1.52 -7.91 3.49
CA MET A 79 -0.11 -8.00 3.88
C MET A 79 0.02 -8.93 5.09
N VAL A 80 0.44 -10.17 4.87
CA VAL A 80 0.51 -11.21 5.93
C VAL A 80 1.92 -11.58 6.33
N GLU A 81 2.90 -11.43 5.45
CA GLU A 81 4.28 -11.83 5.70
C GLU A 81 5.18 -10.63 5.99
N PRO A 82 6.10 -10.72 6.98
CA PRO A 82 7.06 -9.66 7.24
C PRO A 82 7.97 -9.40 6.02
N GLY A 83 8.09 -8.13 5.62
CA GLY A 83 8.91 -7.73 4.47
C GLY A 83 8.26 -7.98 3.11
N GLU A 84 7.02 -8.46 3.08
CA GLU A 84 6.26 -8.62 1.85
C GLU A 84 6.09 -7.27 1.14
N GLU A 85 6.24 -7.28 -0.18
CA GLU A 85 6.05 -6.11 -1.03
C GLU A 85 4.91 -6.37 -2.04
N TYR A 86 3.97 -5.42 -2.12
CA TYR A 86 2.87 -5.46 -3.06
C TYR A 86 2.82 -4.16 -3.87
N VAL A 87 2.84 -4.27 -5.20
CA VAL A 87 2.72 -3.12 -6.09
C VAL A 87 1.26 -2.66 -6.15
N LEU A 88 0.94 -1.62 -5.37
CA LEU A 88 -0.42 -1.07 -5.30
C LEU A 88 -0.76 -0.28 -6.58
N VAL A 89 0.18 0.55 -7.05
CA VAL A 89 -0.02 1.37 -8.26
C VAL A 89 1.20 1.24 -9.15
N LYS A 90 0.97 0.88 -10.41
CA LYS A 90 2.04 0.72 -11.40
C LYS A 90 2.35 2.05 -12.08
N GLY A 91 3.64 2.36 -12.18
CA GLY A 91 4.15 3.46 -12.99
C GLY A 91 3.92 3.22 -14.49
N GLY A 92 3.91 4.29 -15.23
CA GLY A 92 3.77 4.25 -16.68
C GLY A 92 5.02 3.69 -17.37
N ARG A 93 4.83 3.17 -18.56
CA ARG A 93 5.92 2.69 -19.42
C ARG A 93 6.59 3.85 -20.13
N GLY A 94 7.92 3.85 -20.18
CA GLY A 94 8.67 4.80 -20.99
C GLY A 94 8.40 4.62 -22.49
N GLY A 95 8.44 5.70 -23.23
CA GLY A 95 8.32 5.67 -24.69
C GLY A 95 9.57 5.11 -25.36
N LEU A 96 9.43 4.72 -26.61
CA LEU A 96 10.55 4.23 -27.42
C LEU A 96 11.10 5.32 -28.31
N GLY A 97 12.40 5.52 -28.27
CA GLY A 97 13.12 6.47 -29.11
C GLY A 97 13.11 6.07 -30.59
N ASN A 98 13.35 7.04 -31.46
CA ASN A 98 13.32 6.80 -32.91
C ASN A 98 14.36 5.76 -33.39
N ALA A 99 15.41 5.53 -32.63
CA ALA A 99 16.43 4.52 -32.93
C ALA A 99 15.84 3.09 -33.00
N ASN A 100 14.78 2.80 -32.24
CA ASN A 100 14.10 1.50 -32.24
C ASN A 100 13.34 1.20 -33.53
N PHE A 101 13.00 2.22 -34.31
CA PHE A 101 12.18 2.09 -35.52
C PHE A 101 13.03 2.06 -36.80
N LYS A 102 14.35 1.98 -36.63
CA LYS A 102 15.27 1.81 -37.75
C LYS A 102 15.07 0.45 -38.40
N SER A 103 14.89 0.44 -39.73
CA SER A 103 14.74 -0.77 -40.52
C SER A 103 15.50 -0.65 -41.84
N PRO A 104 15.72 -1.74 -42.58
CA PRO A 104 16.36 -1.69 -43.90
C PRO A 104 15.68 -0.75 -44.89
N THR A 105 14.36 -0.64 -44.80
CA THR A 105 13.53 0.23 -45.65
C THR A 105 13.36 1.64 -45.12
N ASN A 106 13.56 1.86 -43.77
CA ASN A 106 13.47 3.15 -43.14
C ASN A 106 14.71 3.37 -42.24
N GLN A 107 15.77 3.90 -42.81
CA GLN A 107 17.04 4.07 -42.10
C GLN A 107 17.08 5.33 -41.21
N THR A 108 16.17 6.27 -41.42
CA THR A 108 16.11 7.52 -40.67
C THR A 108 14.71 7.85 -40.20
N PRO A 109 14.11 7.03 -39.30
CA PRO A 109 12.79 7.32 -38.73
C PRO A 109 12.81 8.63 -37.93
N ARG A 110 11.81 9.48 -38.15
CA ARG A 110 11.65 10.78 -37.48
C ARG A 110 10.55 10.74 -36.41
N TYR A 111 9.99 9.57 -36.14
CA TYR A 111 8.94 9.36 -35.14
C TYR A 111 9.46 8.52 -33.97
N ALA A 112 8.87 8.76 -32.83
CA ALA A 112 9.10 8.03 -31.59
C ALA A 112 7.73 7.57 -31.07
N GLN A 113 7.71 6.54 -30.25
CA GLN A 113 6.51 6.11 -29.56
C GLN A 113 6.42 6.83 -28.22
N PRO A 114 5.31 7.52 -27.93
CA PRO A 114 5.13 8.14 -26.62
C PRO A 114 5.07 7.09 -25.52
N GLY A 115 5.40 7.48 -24.31
CA GLY A 115 5.22 6.64 -23.12
C GLY A 115 3.73 6.49 -22.78
N GLU A 116 3.45 5.47 -21.97
CA GLU A 116 2.13 5.22 -21.40
C GLU A 116 2.02 5.86 -20.03
N LEU A 117 0.86 6.40 -19.72
CA LEU A 117 0.59 6.94 -18.39
C LEU A 117 0.55 5.82 -17.35
N GLY A 118 1.01 6.12 -16.15
CA GLY A 118 0.84 5.23 -15.02
C GLY A 118 -0.60 5.12 -14.58
N SER A 119 -0.88 4.10 -13.79
CA SER A 119 -2.17 3.96 -13.11
C SER A 119 -2.31 5.01 -12.01
N GLU A 120 -3.53 5.45 -11.76
CA GLU A 120 -3.90 6.27 -10.61
C GLU A 120 -5.23 5.80 -10.06
N GLY A 121 -5.49 6.02 -8.79
CA GLY A 121 -6.74 5.61 -8.16
C GLY A 121 -6.77 5.95 -6.67
N TRP A 122 -7.93 5.72 -6.09
CA TRP A 122 -8.15 5.83 -4.65
C TRP A 122 -8.18 4.45 -4.04
N TYR A 123 -7.45 4.30 -2.95
CA TYR A 123 -7.30 3.02 -2.25
C TYR A 123 -7.62 3.22 -0.77
N ILE A 124 -8.26 2.22 -0.19
CA ILE A 124 -8.53 2.15 1.25
C ILE A 124 -7.54 1.16 1.85
N LEU A 125 -6.74 1.64 2.79
CA LEU A 125 -5.88 0.78 3.60
C LEU A 125 -6.58 0.55 4.94
N GLU A 126 -6.96 -0.68 5.20
CA GLU A 126 -7.64 -1.12 6.40
C GLU A 126 -6.73 -2.04 7.19
N LEU A 127 -6.49 -1.73 8.45
CA LEU A 127 -5.71 -2.60 9.33
C LEU A 127 -6.64 -3.56 10.05
N LYS A 128 -6.48 -4.85 9.82
CA LYS A 128 -7.09 -5.91 10.62
C LYS A 128 -6.29 -6.04 11.92
N LEU A 129 -6.79 -5.42 12.97
CA LEU A 129 -6.17 -5.53 14.29
C LEU A 129 -6.45 -6.92 14.86
N LEU A 130 -5.41 -7.73 15.03
CA LEU A 130 -5.45 -8.87 15.93
C LEU A 130 -5.32 -8.32 17.35
N ALA A 131 -6.16 -8.81 18.26
CA ALA A 131 -6.02 -8.46 19.65
C ALA A 131 -4.86 -9.25 20.28
N ASP A 132 -4.02 -8.57 21.06
CA ASP A 132 -2.95 -9.21 21.83
C ASP A 132 -3.51 -9.96 23.03
N VAL A 133 -4.65 -9.49 23.58
CA VAL A 133 -5.32 -10.06 24.74
C VAL A 133 -6.82 -10.20 24.47
N GLY A 134 -7.35 -11.41 24.63
CA GLY A 134 -8.78 -11.70 24.57
C GLY A 134 -9.40 -11.79 25.97
N LEU A 135 -10.53 -11.10 26.19
CA LEU A 135 -11.35 -11.27 27.39
C LEU A 135 -12.38 -12.38 27.14
N VAL A 136 -12.29 -13.43 27.94
CA VAL A 136 -13.20 -14.58 27.88
C VAL A 136 -13.90 -14.74 29.24
N GLY A 137 -15.20 -15.01 29.22
CA GLY A 137 -15.96 -15.19 30.45
C GLY A 137 -17.46 -15.16 30.18
N PHE A 138 -18.24 -15.51 31.21
CA PHE A 138 -19.70 -15.55 31.13
C PHE A 138 -20.31 -14.20 30.72
N PRO A 139 -21.51 -14.22 30.10
CA PRO A 139 -22.28 -13.01 29.88
C PRO A 139 -22.44 -12.21 31.20
N ASN A 140 -22.40 -10.89 31.12
CA ASN A 140 -22.51 -9.99 32.27
C ASN A 140 -21.39 -10.12 33.35
N ALA A 141 -20.29 -10.80 33.07
CA ALA A 141 -19.14 -10.89 33.97
C ALA A 141 -18.34 -9.58 34.09
N GLY A 142 -18.76 -8.50 33.45
CA GLY A 142 -18.09 -7.20 33.49
C GLY A 142 -16.94 -7.02 32.48
N LYS A 143 -16.80 -7.90 31.50
CA LYS A 143 -15.73 -7.84 30.48
C LYS A 143 -15.73 -6.50 29.71
N SER A 144 -16.86 -6.11 29.18
CA SER A 144 -17.01 -4.86 28.42
C SER A 144 -16.81 -3.63 29.30
N THR A 145 -17.19 -3.71 30.60
CA THR A 145 -16.94 -2.65 31.58
C THR A 145 -15.45 -2.55 31.86
N LEU A 146 -14.75 -3.68 32.04
CA LEU A 146 -13.30 -3.70 32.20
C LEU A 146 -12.61 -3.09 31.01
N LEU A 147 -12.97 -3.53 29.78
CA LEU A 147 -12.40 -3.01 28.54
C LEU A 147 -12.59 -1.49 28.41
N SER A 148 -13.79 -0.98 28.72
CA SER A 148 -14.07 0.46 28.67
C SER A 148 -13.33 1.27 29.73
N THR A 149 -13.00 0.68 30.88
CA THR A 149 -12.28 1.34 31.97
C THR A 149 -10.78 1.42 31.70
N VAL A 150 -10.18 0.36 31.14
CA VAL A 150 -8.73 0.30 30.91
C VAL A 150 -8.31 0.81 29.52
N SER A 151 -9.25 0.95 28.60
CA SER A 151 -8.95 1.44 27.25
C SER A 151 -8.66 2.95 27.26
N ALA A 152 -7.59 3.36 26.55
CA ALA A 152 -7.20 4.75 26.38
C ALA A 152 -8.18 5.58 25.52
N ALA A 153 -9.08 4.90 24.79
CA ALA A 153 -10.16 5.49 24.01
C ALA A 153 -11.39 4.62 24.11
N LYS A 154 -12.57 5.14 23.70
CA LYS A 154 -13.80 4.33 23.64
C LYS A 154 -13.57 3.08 22.77
N PRO A 155 -13.86 1.87 23.29
CA PRO A 155 -13.76 0.64 22.51
C PRO A 155 -14.57 0.74 21.21
N LYS A 156 -14.03 0.18 20.15
CA LYS A 156 -14.69 0.12 18.84
C LYS A 156 -15.05 -1.31 18.50
N ILE A 157 -16.17 -1.49 17.85
CA ILE A 157 -16.57 -2.76 17.28
C ILE A 157 -15.68 -3.04 16.08
N ALA A 158 -15.09 -4.22 16.02
CA ALA A 158 -14.23 -4.64 14.91
C ALA A 158 -14.80 -5.88 14.24
N ASN A 159 -14.85 -5.87 12.91
CA ASN A 159 -15.25 -7.02 12.10
C ASN A 159 -14.03 -7.90 11.85
N TYR A 160 -13.99 -9.07 12.49
CA TYR A 160 -13.00 -10.09 12.19
C TYR A 160 -13.60 -11.11 11.21
N ALA A 161 -12.90 -11.40 10.12
CA ALA A 161 -13.38 -12.29 9.06
C ALA A 161 -13.65 -13.74 9.52
N PHE A 162 -13.15 -14.11 10.70
CA PHE A 162 -13.26 -15.46 11.29
C PHE A 162 -14.22 -15.53 12.50
N THR A 163 -14.92 -14.43 12.83
CA THR A 163 -15.88 -14.43 13.93
C THR A 163 -17.27 -14.08 13.41
N THR A 164 -18.28 -14.81 13.86
CA THR A 164 -19.70 -14.50 13.63
C THR A 164 -20.21 -13.40 14.55
N LEU A 165 -19.42 -13.01 15.54
CA LEU A 165 -19.73 -12.02 16.56
C LEU A 165 -18.81 -10.83 16.40
N GLU A 166 -19.34 -9.65 16.59
CA GLU A 166 -18.59 -8.38 16.51
C GLU A 166 -17.91 -8.09 17.85
N PRO A 167 -16.60 -8.42 18.01
CA PRO A 167 -15.91 -8.14 19.25
C PRO A 167 -15.67 -6.64 19.43
N SER A 168 -15.73 -6.17 20.66
CA SER A 168 -15.33 -4.83 21.03
C SER A 168 -13.82 -4.79 21.28
N VAL A 169 -13.12 -3.87 20.64
CA VAL A 169 -11.66 -3.74 20.71
C VAL A 169 -11.28 -2.42 21.34
N GLY A 170 -10.37 -2.45 22.29
CA GLY A 170 -9.81 -1.27 22.94
C GLY A 170 -8.28 -1.32 22.99
N VAL A 171 -7.65 -0.14 22.94
CA VAL A 171 -6.20 0.00 23.10
C VAL A 171 -5.90 0.34 24.55
N VAL A 172 -5.14 -0.51 25.22
CA VAL A 172 -4.71 -0.33 26.60
C VAL A 172 -3.28 0.18 26.62
N ARG A 173 -3.05 1.34 27.24
CA ARG A 173 -1.70 1.85 27.51
C ARG A 173 -1.26 1.41 28.89
N TYR A 174 -0.01 0.97 29.02
CA TYR A 174 0.47 0.50 30.31
C TYR A 174 1.74 1.18 30.82
N TYR A 175 2.81 1.24 30.09
CA TYR A 175 4.05 1.87 30.57
C TYR A 175 4.86 2.45 29.41
N ASP A 176 5.55 3.60 29.61
CA ASP A 176 6.46 4.23 28.62
C ASP A 176 5.95 4.25 27.17
N ASP A 177 4.73 4.76 26.94
CA ASP A 177 4.07 4.81 25.63
C ASP A 177 3.82 3.45 24.97
N GLN A 178 4.02 2.35 25.69
CA GLN A 178 3.66 1.03 25.19
C GLN A 178 2.15 0.80 25.33
N SER A 179 1.58 0.16 24.34
CA SER A 179 0.17 -0.18 24.28
C SER A 179 -0.04 -1.56 23.67
N PHE A 180 -1.09 -2.22 24.10
CA PHE A 180 -1.56 -3.47 23.49
C PHE A 180 -3.05 -3.37 23.16
N VAL A 181 -3.49 -4.23 22.28
CA VAL A 181 -4.88 -4.31 21.84
C VAL A 181 -5.59 -5.40 22.63
N MET A 182 -6.68 -5.02 23.30
CA MET A 182 -7.53 -5.94 24.06
C MET A 182 -8.89 -6.07 23.36
N ALA A 183 -9.36 -7.28 23.17
CA ALA A 183 -10.68 -7.57 22.61
C ALA A 183 -11.59 -8.25 23.64
N ASP A 184 -12.84 -7.79 23.71
CA ASP A 184 -13.93 -8.50 24.36
C ASP A 184 -14.61 -9.39 23.32
N ILE A 185 -14.46 -10.71 23.47
CA ILE A 185 -15.02 -11.70 22.56
C ILE A 185 -16.30 -12.26 23.18
N PRO A 186 -17.49 -11.78 22.78
CA PRO A 186 -18.75 -12.28 23.30
C PRO A 186 -19.00 -13.72 22.80
N GLY A 187 -19.57 -14.56 23.64
CA GLY A 187 -20.17 -15.84 23.23
C GLY A 187 -19.23 -17.03 22.95
N ILE A 188 -18.01 -17.04 23.50
CA ILE A 188 -17.12 -18.24 23.41
C ILE A 188 -17.51 -19.33 24.41
N ILE A 189 -18.36 -19.05 25.38
CA ILE A 189 -18.78 -20.00 26.39
C ILE A 189 -20.30 -20.15 26.28
N GLU A 190 -20.76 -21.24 25.70
CA GLU A 190 -22.08 -21.81 25.90
C GLU A 190 -22.04 -22.77 27.09
#